data_9a829d209427cf5b9eb4ff0c6660ce1f
#
_entry.id   9a829d209427cf5b9eb4ff0c6660ce1f
#
_cell.length_a   1.000
_cell.length_b   1.000
_cell.length_c   1.000
_cell.angle_alpha   90.00
_cell.angle_beta   90.00
_cell.angle_gamma   90.00
#
_symmetry.space_group_name_H-M   'P 1'
#
loop_
_entity.id
_entity.type
_entity.pdbx_description
1 polymer ?
#
loop_
_entity_poly.entity_id
_entity_poly.type
_entity_poly.pdbx_seq_one_letter_code
_entity_poly.pdbx_strand_id
1 'polypeptide(L)'
;MNRYLCIDNFNGMLALTIGKVYTSTKETNDLIWVINDLGYENLYARDVYFRKVEFIDPDNENFQMRDATTGELLAYLTKNKEKRL
;
A
#
# COMPACT_ATOMS: atom_id res chain seq x y z
N MET A 1 12.58 1.99 -5.20
CA MET A 1 11.79 2.18 -3.96
C MET A 1 10.67 1.16 -3.91
N ASN A 2 10.36 0.69 -2.73
CA ASN A 2 9.33 -0.32 -2.56
C ASN A 2 7.94 0.32 -2.47
N ARG A 3 6.93 -0.45 -2.83
CA ARG A 3 5.54 -0.04 -2.77
C ARG A 3 4.80 -0.84 -1.71
N TYR A 4 3.87 -0.18 -1.05
CA TYR A 4 3.15 -0.74 0.09
C TYR A 4 1.67 -0.44 -0.03
N LEU A 5 0.85 -1.48 0.13
CA LEU A 5 -0.60 -1.35 0.19
C LEU A 5 -1.01 -1.10 1.63
N CYS A 6 -1.76 -0.03 1.86
CA CYS A 6 -2.28 0.26 3.19
C CYS A 6 -3.42 -0.71 3.52
N ILE A 7 -3.29 -1.42 4.63
CA ILE A 7 -4.30 -2.38 5.09
C ILE A 7 -4.98 -1.95 6.38
N ASP A 8 -4.43 -0.97 7.08
CA ASP A 8 -4.99 -0.44 8.31
C ASP A 8 -4.53 1.01 8.46
N ASN A 9 -5.41 1.88 8.92
CA ASN A 9 -5.09 3.29 9.13
C ASN A 9 -5.42 3.76 10.54
N PHE A 10 -5.51 2.83 11.48
CA PHE A 10 -5.79 3.13 12.89
C PHE A 10 -7.03 4.02 13.03
N ASN A 11 -8.16 3.56 12.48
CA ASN A 11 -9.45 4.28 12.51
C ASN A 11 -9.36 5.68 11.88
N GLY A 12 -8.54 5.83 10.86
CA GLY A 12 -8.39 7.08 10.14
C GLY A 12 -7.44 8.09 10.78
N MET A 13 -6.77 7.72 11.86
CA MET A 13 -5.92 8.66 12.60
C MET A 13 -4.54 8.86 11.99
N LEU A 14 -4.13 8.02 11.04
CA LEU A 14 -2.76 8.05 10.52
C LEU A 14 -2.61 8.80 9.20
N ALA A 15 -3.66 9.44 8.72
CA ALA A 15 -3.66 10.13 7.42
C ALA A 15 -3.27 9.19 6.27
N LEU A 16 -3.80 7.97 6.31
CA LEU A 16 -3.62 6.94 5.30
C LEU A 16 -4.98 6.44 4.85
N THR A 17 -5.06 6.03 3.58
CA THR A 17 -6.29 5.46 3.01
C THR A 17 -6.11 3.96 2.83
N ILE A 18 -6.98 3.16 3.44
CA ILE A 18 -6.98 1.71 3.26
C ILE A 18 -7.23 1.39 1.78
N GLY A 19 -6.41 0.51 1.22
CA GLY A 19 -6.50 0.13 -0.19
C GLY A 19 -5.66 0.98 -1.13
N LYS A 20 -5.06 2.06 -0.64
CA LYS A 20 -4.17 2.90 -1.43
C LYS A 20 -2.75 2.37 -1.38
N VAL A 21 -2.02 2.50 -2.47
CA VAL A 21 -0.61 2.11 -2.55
C VAL A 21 0.27 3.34 -2.34
N TYR A 22 1.23 3.21 -1.45
CA TYR A 22 2.20 4.26 -1.13
C TYR A 22 3.59 3.78 -1.51
N THR A 23 4.43 4.71 -1.96
CA THR A 23 5.83 4.42 -2.24
C THR A 23 6.67 4.85 -1.06
N SER A 24 7.50 3.94 -0.54
CA SER A 24 8.39 4.28 0.55
C SER A 24 9.49 5.22 0.08
N THR A 25 9.78 6.24 0.86
CA THR A 25 10.90 7.14 0.59
C THR A 25 12.17 6.63 1.29
N LYS A 26 11.98 5.90 2.37
CA LYS A 26 13.06 5.31 3.16
C LYS A 26 12.48 4.18 4.00
N GLU A 27 13.25 3.16 4.30
CA GLU A 27 12.77 2.07 5.12
C GLU A 27 13.87 1.44 5.97
N THR A 28 13.44 0.85 7.08
CA THR A 28 14.25 -0.03 7.93
C THR A 28 13.58 -1.39 7.98
N ASN A 29 14.05 -2.27 8.87
CA ASN A 29 13.47 -3.62 8.99
C ASN A 29 12.00 -3.60 9.40
N ASP A 30 11.59 -2.64 10.24
CA ASP A 30 10.24 -2.62 10.82
C ASP A 30 9.44 -1.38 10.47
N LEU A 31 10.07 -0.37 9.88
CA LEU A 31 9.47 0.95 9.69
C LEU A 31 9.64 1.40 8.26
N ILE A 32 8.67 2.21 7.79
CA ILE A 32 8.78 2.87 6.50
C ILE A 32 8.40 4.35 6.63
N TRP A 33 9.02 5.17 5.79
CA TRP A 33 8.61 6.55 5.58
C TRP A 33 7.84 6.64 4.29
N VAL A 34 6.66 7.24 4.34
CA VAL A 34 5.85 7.50 3.14
C VAL A 34 5.29 8.91 3.23
N ILE A 35 4.96 9.47 2.07
CA ILE A 35 4.20 10.73 2.03
C ILE A 35 2.75 10.37 2.27
N ASN A 36 2.17 10.84 3.37
CA ASN A 36 0.81 10.50 3.74
C ASN A 36 -0.22 11.34 2.96
N ASP A 37 -1.51 11.16 3.28
CA ASP A 37 -2.59 11.84 2.56
C ASP A 37 -2.62 13.35 2.82
N LEU A 38 -1.92 13.82 3.84
CA LEU A 38 -1.76 15.25 4.12
C LEU A 38 -0.54 15.86 3.42
N GLY A 39 0.23 15.05 2.70
CA GLY A 39 1.41 15.52 1.98
C GLY A 39 2.68 15.57 2.82
N TYR A 40 2.68 15.00 4.01
CA TYR A 40 3.86 14.96 4.87
C TYR A 40 4.55 13.62 4.82
N GLU A 41 5.88 13.63 4.82
CA GLU A 41 6.65 12.42 5.01
C GLU A 41 6.56 12.03 6.48
N ASN A 42 6.10 10.83 6.73
CA ASN A 42 5.91 10.34 8.08
C ASN A 42 6.33 8.89 8.22
N LEU A 43 6.58 8.48 9.44
CA LEU A 43 7.11 7.18 9.79
C LEU A 43 5.99 6.27 10.31
N TYR A 44 5.91 5.05 9.77
CA TYR A 44 4.87 4.09 10.14
C TYR A 44 5.45 2.70 10.36
N ALA A 45 4.81 1.94 11.24
CA ALA A 45 5.13 0.53 11.42
C ALA A 45 4.71 -0.26 10.17
N ARG A 46 5.67 -0.81 9.46
CA ARG A 46 5.46 -1.41 8.14
C ARG A 46 4.46 -2.56 8.15
N ASP A 47 4.69 -3.55 9.00
CA ASP A 47 3.90 -4.78 8.94
C ASP A 47 2.56 -4.68 9.67
N VAL A 48 2.32 -3.57 10.37
CA VAL A 48 1.05 -3.32 11.06
C VAL A 48 0.06 -2.66 10.12
N TYR A 49 0.50 -1.66 9.36
CA TYR A 49 -0.39 -0.83 8.54
C TYR A 49 -0.27 -1.09 7.05
N PHE A 50 0.72 -1.85 6.64
CA PHE A 50 1.03 -2.04 5.22
C PHE A 50 1.38 -3.47 4.89
N ARG A 51 1.22 -3.81 3.59
CA ARG A 51 1.82 -4.99 2.99
C ARG A 51 2.69 -4.55 1.85
N LYS A 52 3.92 -5.04 1.80
CA LYS A 52 4.80 -4.79 0.67
C LYS A 52 4.24 -5.49 -0.56
N VAL A 53 4.14 -4.78 -1.66
CA VAL A 53 3.54 -5.30 -2.88
C VAL A 53 4.47 -5.12 -4.07
N GLU A 54 4.26 -5.93 -5.09
CA GLU A 54 4.91 -5.77 -6.39
C GLU A 54 3.86 -5.85 -7.48
N PHE A 55 4.07 -5.07 -8.53
CA PHE A 55 3.14 -5.04 -9.66
C PHE A 55 3.59 -6.05 -10.71
N ILE A 56 2.64 -6.85 -11.20
CA ILE A 56 2.89 -7.86 -12.23
C ILE A 56 2.96 -7.18 -13.59
N ASP A 57 2.03 -6.25 -13.85
CA ASP A 57 1.96 -5.55 -15.12
C ASP A 57 1.46 -4.12 -14.86
N PRO A 58 2.35 -3.19 -14.53
CA PRO A 58 1.94 -1.83 -14.16
C PRO A 58 1.39 -1.00 -15.33
N ASP A 59 1.63 -1.41 -16.57
CA ASP A 59 1.18 -0.66 -17.74
C ASP A 59 -0.21 -1.06 -18.19
N ASN A 60 -0.77 -2.12 -17.64
CA ASN A 60 -2.09 -2.62 -17.97
C ASN A 60 -3.13 -1.99 -17.05
N GLU A 61 -4.24 -1.50 -17.60
CA GLU A 61 -5.31 -0.93 -16.78
C GLU A 61 -5.92 -1.95 -15.82
N ASN A 62 -5.78 -3.23 -16.14
CA ASN A 62 -6.14 -4.33 -15.25
C ASN A 62 -4.92 -4.82 -14.49
N PHE A 63 -3.97 -3.95 -14.24
CA PHE A 63 -2.74 -4.35 -13.58
C PHE A 63 -3.04 -5.11 -12.29
N GLN A 64 -2.19 -6.07 -12.04
CA GLN A 64 -2.28 -6.90 -10.84
C GLN A 64 -1.09 -6.62 -9.96
N MET A 65 -1.34 -6.67 -8.66
CA MET A 65 -0.26 -6.63 -7.70
C MET A 65 -0.38 -7.81 -6.76
N ARG A 66 0.74 -8.21 -6.21
CA ARG A 66 0.78 -9.32 -5.26
C ARG A 66 1.55 -8.89 -4.03
N ASP A 67 1.23 -9.53 -2.93
CA ASP A 67 2.02 -9.40 -1.70
C ASP A 67 3.43 -9.91 -2.00
N ALA A 68 4.44 -9.06 -1.79
CA ALA A 68 5.81 -9.41 -2.11
C ALA A 68 6.38 -10.51 -1.21
N THR A 69 5.76 -10.77 -0.07
CA THR A 69 6.19 -11.81 0.86
C THR A 69 5.49 -13.14 0.61
N THR A 70 4.17 -13.11 0.42
CA THR A 70 3.37 -14.34 0.31
C THR A 70 3.01 -14.70 -1.12
N GLY A 71 3.11 -13.75 -2.05
CA GLY A 71 2.67 -13.94 -3.43
C GLY A 71 1.16 -13.84 -3.63
N GLU A 72 0.40 -13.53 -2.58
CA GLU A 72 -1.04 -13.40 -2.66
C GLU A 72 -1.45 -12.28 -3.61
N LEU A 73 -2.44 -12.53 -4.46
CA LEU A 73 -2.94 -11.54 -5.40
C LEU A 73 -3.80 -10.51 -4.68
N LEU A 74 -3.42 -9.24 -4.75
CA LEU A 74 -4.06 -8.15 -4.01
C LEU A 74 -4.79 -7.15 -4.89
N ALA A 75 -4.45 -7.05 -6.16
CA ALA A 75 -5.07 -6.08 -7.08
C ALA A 75 -6.59 -6.21 -7.14
N TYR A 76 -7.06 -7.41 -6.97
CA TYR A 76 -8.47 -7.74 -6.91
C TYR A 76 -9.24 -6.90 -5.88
N LEU A 77 -8.67 -6.67 -4.74
CA LEU A 77 -9.33 -5.91 -3.67
C LEU A 77 -9.60 -4.47 -4.08
N THR A 78 -8.62 -3.84 -4.69
CA THR A 78 -8.74 -2.44 -5.11
C THR A 78 -9.71 -2.29 -6.28
N LYS A 79 -9.58 -3.14 -7.28
CA LYS A 79 -10.45 -3.10 -8.47
C LYS A 79 -11.91 -3.37 -8.14
N ASN A 80 -12.16 -4.30 -7.26
CA ASN A 80 -13.53 -4.65 -6.89
C ASN A 80 -14.23 -3.52 -6.15
N LYS A 81 -13.52 -2.76 -5.36
CA LYS A 81 -14.10 -1.60 -4.70
C LYS A 81 -14.57 -0.58 -5.71
N GLU A 82 -13.79 -0.33 -6.74
CA GLU A 82 -14.16 0.61 -7.80
C GLU A 82 -15.38 0.14 -8.58
N LYS A 83 -15.43 -1.13 -8.89
CA LYS A 83 -16.53 -1.69 -9.68
C LYS A 83 -17.87 -1.71 -8.97
N ARG A 84 -17.87 -1.65 -7.67
CA ARG A 84 -19.09 -1.67 -6.88
C ARG A 84 -19.76 -0.30 -6.78
N LEU A 85 -19.07 0.67 -7.24
CA LEU A 85 -19.63 2.02 -7.32
C LEU A 85 -20.45 2.18 -8.61
#